data_662041dd96df9e89201ea66c84c72c3d
#
_entry.id   662041dd96df9e89201ea66c84c72c3d
#
_cell.length_a   1.000
_cell.length_b   1.000
_cell.length_c   1.000
_cell.angle_alpha   90.00
_cell.angle_beta   90.00
_cell.angle_gamma   90.00
#
_symmetry.space_group_name_H-M   'P 1'
#
loop_
_entity.id
_entity.type
_entity.pdbx_description
1 polymer ?
#
loop_
_entity_poly.entity_id
_entity_poly.type
_entity_poly.pdbx_seq_one_letter_code
_entity_poly.pdbx_strand_id
1 'polypeptide(L)'
;LLDDMKKKGIDPSAVALVVFTHIHPDHVGWNYTDGKPNFPSARFLVPQKDWNYWTQPDVINTVEYVVPQVLPLKDDGVMDLIDGEYEITPELTTYPTPGHTPGHNSIRVTSDGEHAFILGDVAHSPIQAHHTDWCPEFDIIPDMARATRHSVMDMLEAEGTLVSAGHFPDPGFGRFVRGEERRYWQGI
;
A
#
# COMPACT_ATOMS: atom_id res chain seq x y z
N LEU A 1 -5.52 3.87 14.46
CA LEU A 1 -4.50 4.78 13.94
C LEU A 1 -4.37 6.04 14.79
N LEU A 2 -5.42 6.91 14.89
CA LEU A 2 -5.32 8.21 15.58
C LEU A 2 -4.92 8.09 17.06
N ASP A 3 -5.48 7.11 17.78
CA ASP A 3 -5.08 6.84 19.16
C ASP A 3 -3.62 6.40 19.28
N ASP A 4 -3.12 5.66 18.29
CA ASP A 4 -1.71 5.24 18.26
C ASP A 4 -0.77 6.39 17.93
N MET A 5 -1.15 7.24 16.98
CA MET A 5 -0.41 8.48 16.70
C MET A 5 -0.32 9.34 17.97
N LYS A 6 -1.44 9.52 18.68
CA LYS A 6 -1.47 10.26 19.92
C LYS A 6 -0.55 9.66 21.00
N LYS A 7 -0.57 8.33 21.19
CA LYS A 7 0.33 7.63 22.13
C LYS A 7 1.81 7.84 21.79
N LYS A 8 2.12 7.95 20.49
CA LYS A 8 3.48 8.18 19.98
C LYS A 8 3.86 9.64 19.88
N GLY A 9 2.98 10.56 20.30
CA GLY A 9 3.22 12.00 20.24
C GLY A 9 3.21 12.58 18.82
N ILE A 10 2.57 11.88 17.87
CA ILE A 10 2.44 12.33 16.47
C ILE A 10 1.13 13.10 16.34
N ASP A 11 1.24 14.38 15.94
CA ASP A 11 0.07 15.23 15.66
C ASP A 11 -0.41 14.99 14.22
N PRO A 12 -1.65 14.53 13.99
CA PRO A 12 -2.19 14.36 12.65
C PRO A 12 -2.18 15.65 11.81
N SER A 13 -2.28 16.83 12.45
CA SER A 13 -2.23 18.11 11.74
C SER A 13 -0.83 18.46 11.21
N ALA A 14 0.21 17.80 11.70
CA ALA A 14 1.59 17.95 11.22
C ALA A 14 1.91 17.04 10.03
N VAL A 15 1.00 16.13 9.65
CA VAL A 15 1.17 15.27 8.47
C VAL A 15 0.99 16.13 7.22
N ALA A 16 2.05 16.25 6.42
CA ALA A 16 2.04 17.04 5.21
C ALA A 16 1.65 16.22 3.97
N LEU A 17 1.85 14.91 4.00
CA LEU A 17 1.61 14.01 2.87
C LEU A 17 1.10 12.65 3.33
N VAL A 18 0.05 12.17 2.68
CA VAL A 18 -0.46 10.80 2.79
C VAL A 18 -0.31 10.14 1.42
N VAL A 19 0.29 8.96 1.38
CA VAL A 19 0.49 8.19 0.14
C VAL A 19 -0.26 6.89 0.25
N PHE A 20 -1.16 6.63 -0.68
CA PHE A 20 -1.85 5.35 -0.75
C PHE A 20 -1.10 4.38 -1.65
N THR A 21 -0.88 3.17 -1.13
CA THR A 21 -0.46 2.04 -1.98
C THR A 21 -1.61 1.67 -2.93
N HIS A 22 -2.84 1.71 -2.45
CA HIS A 22 -4.06 1.41 -3.19
C HIS A 22 -5.31 1.88 -2.43
N ILE A 23 -6.50 1.75 -3.04
CA ILE A 23 -7.77 2.16 -2.45
C ILE A 23 -8.54 0.93 -1.95
N HIS A 24 -8.24 0.48 -0.71
CA HIS A 24 -9.07 -0.45 0.06
C HIS A 24 -9.42 0.14 1.44
N PRO A 25 -10.45 -0.38 2.13
CA PRO A 25 -11.00 0.29 3.32
C PRO A 25 -10.01 0.44 4.48
N ASP A 26 -9.14 -0.52 4.68
CA ASP A 26 -8.11 -0.54 5.72
C ASP A 26 -6.94 0.41 5.42
N HIS A 27 -6.80 0.86 4.16
CA HIS A 27 -5.79 1.84 3.74
C HIS A 27 -6.35 3.27 3.71
N VAL A 28 -7.60 3.47 3.31
CA VAL A 28 -8.18 4.81 3.15
C VAL A 28 -9.19 5.19 4.24
N GLY A 29 -9.60 4.24 5.09
CA GLY A 29 -10.69 4.42 6.05
C GLY A 29 -10.40 5.41 7.20
N TRP A 30 -9.21 6.02 7.23
CA TRP A 30 -8.84 7.03 8.20
C TRP A 30 -8.71 8.44 7.62
N ASN A 31 -9.20 8.69 6.40
CA ASN A 31 -9.12 10.03 5.82
C ASN A 31 -10.06 11.01 6.51
N TYR A 32 -11.27 10.56 6.81
CA TYR A 32 -12.31 11.38 7.43
C TYR A 32 -12.97 10.66 8.62
N THR A 33 -13.30 11.43 9.65
CA THR A 33 -14.17 10.99 10.77
C THR A 33 -15.30 12.00 10.90
N ASP A 34 -16.54 11.52 10.87
CA ASP A 34 -17.75 12.37 10.93
C ASP A 34 -17.73 13.53 9.91
N GLY A 35 -17.24 13.24 8.69
CA GLY A 35 -17.12 14.21 7.60
C GLY A 35 -16.02 15.26 7.77
N LYS A 36 -15.11 15.09 8.74
CA LYS A 36 -13.98 16.00 8.96
C LYS A 36 -12.67 15.29 8.60
N PRO A 37 -11.73 15.97 7.90
CA PRO A 37 -10.46 15.39 7.58
C PRO A 37 -9.63 15.13 8.84
N ASN A 38 -9.05 13.93 8.95
CA ASN A 38 -8.16 13.57 10.05
C ASN A 38 -6.74 14.13 9.87
N PHE A 39 -6.36 14.46 8.63
CA PHE A 39 -5.06 15.04 8.27
C PHE A 39 -5.27 16.38 7.55
N PRO A 40 -5.67 17.44 8.27
CA PRO A 40 -6.17 18.67 7.65
C PRO A 40 -5.12 19.46 6.86
N SER A 41 -3.84 19.19 7.08
CA SER A 41 -2.72 19.84 6.37
C SER A 41 -2.13 18.99 5.25
N ALA A 42 -2.60 17.75 5.09
CA ALA A 42 -2.00 16.81 4.16
C ALA A 42 -2.50 16.98 2.72
N ARG A 43 -1.61 16.75 1.77
CA ARG A 43 -1.97 16.33 0.42
C ARG A 43 -2.01 14.81 0.34
N PHE A 44 -2.79 14.28 -0.59
CA PHE A 44 -3.00 12.83 -0.73
C PHE A 44 -2.58 12.38 -2.12
N LEU A 45 -1.56 11.52 -2.19
CA LEU A 45 -1.16 10.86 -3.43
C LEU A 45 -1.99 9.59 -3.64
N VAL A 46 -2.80 9.59 -4.67
CA VAL A 46 -3.79 8.56 -4.96
C VAL A 46 -3.45 7.89 -6.30
N PRO A 47 -3.33 6.54 -6.35
CA PRO A 47 -3.08 5.85 -7.61
C PRO A 47 -4.20 6.10 -8.63
N GLN A 48 -3.84 6.65 -9.80
CA GLN A 48 -4.76 7.03 -10.87
C GLN A 48 -5.64 5.86 -11.33
N LYS A 49 -5.06 4.67 -11.48
CA LYS A 49 -5.80 3.49 -11.98
C LYS A 49 -6.81 3.00 -10.95
N ASP A 50 -6.49 3.11 -9.65
CA ASP A 50 -7.42 2.79 -8.58
C ASP A 50 -8.54 3.82 -8.51
N TRP A 51 -8.21 5.10 -8.57
CA TRP A 51 -9.23 6.14 -8.67
C TRP A 51 -10.19 5.86 -9.82
N ASN A 52 -9.66 5.59 -11.02
CA ASN A 52 -10.47 5.32 -12.20
C ASN A 52 -11.35 4.06 -12.04
N TYR A 53 -10.86 3.03 -11.37
CA TYR A 53 -11.60 1.80 -11.13
C TYR A 53 -12.72 2.00 -10.11
N TRP A 54 -12.37 2.51 -8.91
CA TRP A 54 -13.31 2.62 -7.80
C TRP A 54 -14.38 3.71 -7.98
N THR A 55 -14.16 4.68 -8.88
CA THR A 55 -15.15 5.72 -9.20
C THR A 55 -16.01 5.42 -10.41
N GLN A 56 -15.92 4.23 -10.99
CA GLN A 56 -16.85 3.81 -12.06
C GLN A 56 -18.28 3.69 -11.51
N PRO A 57 -19.31 4.12 -12.29
CA PRO A 57 -20.69 4.06 -11.84
C PRO A 57 -21.16 2.69 -11.36
N ASP A 58 -20.67 1.63 -11.98
CA ASP A 58 -21.04 0.25 -11.65
C ASP A 58 -20.25 -0.31 -10.44
N VAL A 59 -19.14 0.33 -10.07
CA VAL A 59 -18.26 -0.11 -8.98
C VAL A 59 -18.48 0.68 -7.70
N ILE A 60 -18.61 2.01 -7.79
CA ILE A 60 -18.65 2.91 -6.62
C ILE A 60 -19.76 2.55 -5.61
N ASN A 61 -20.87 2.03 -6.09
CA ASN A 61 -22.01 1.64 -5.24
C ASN A 61 -21.89 0.21 -4.69
N THR A 62 -20.85 -0.54 -5.06
CA THR A 62 -20.61 -1.88 -4.52
C THR A 62 -19.80 -1.85 -3.22
N VAL A 63 -19.23 -0.69 -2.87
CA VAL A 63 -18.37 -0.49 -1.71
C VAL A 63 -18.78 0.76 -0.94
N GLU A 64 -18.79 0.69 0.39
CA GLU A 64 -19.31 1.76 1.24
C GLU A 64 -18.28 2.84 1.58
N TYR A 65 -16.99 2.56 1.43
CA TYR A 65 -15.91 3.42 1.92
C TYR A 65 -15.44 4.50 0.92
N VAL A 66 -15.62 4.30 -0.37
CA VAL A 66 -15.11 5.23 -1.41
C VAL A 66 -15.78 6.59 -1.29
N VAL A 67 -17.11 6.61 -1.13
CA VAL A 67 -17.88 7.83 -1.04
C VAL A 67 -17.51 8.69 0.17
N PRO A 68 -17.45 8.16 1.41
CA PRO A 68 -17.10 8.99 2.58
C PRO A 68 -15.59 9.22 2.78
N GLN A 69 -14.71 8.39 2.21
CA GLN A 69 -13.28 8.43 2.52
C GLN A 69 -12.39 8.91 1.37
N VAL A 70 -12.85 8.76 0.12
CA VAL A 70 -12.00 9.03 -1.05
C VAL A 70 -12.52 10.19 -1.89
N LEU A 71 -13.83 10.24 -2.19
CA LEU A 71 -14.39 11.33 -2.98
C LEU A 71 -14.15 12.71 -2.36
N PRO A 72 -14.29 12.91 -1.04
CA PRO A 72 -14.07 14.22 -0.44
C PRO A 72 -12.67 14.77 -0.66
N LEU A 73 -11.63 13.91 -0.82
CA LEU A 73 -10.28 14.37 -1.11
C LEU A 73 -10.19 15.19 -2.40
N LYS A 74 -10.99 14.83 -3.40
CA LYS A 74 -11.10 15.57 -4.66
C LYS A 74 -11.88 16.87 -4.47
N ASP A 75 -13.00 16.82 -3.77
CA ASP A 75 -13.87 17.97 -3.53
C ASP A 75 -13.16 19.05 -2.69
N ASP A 76 -12.36 18.62 -1.72
CA ASP A 76 -11.52 19.50 -0.89
C ASP A 76 -10.26 20.00 -1.62
N GLY A 77 -9.97 19.48 -2.83
CA GLY A 77 -8.82 19.91 -3.66
C GLY A 77 -7.46 19.50 -3.11
N VAL A 78 -7.41 18.47 -2.25
CA VAL A 78 -6.18 17.98 -1.59
C VAL A 78 -5.60 16.72 -2.22
N MET A 79 -6.23 16.20 -3.28
CA MET A 79 -5.85 14.97 -3.95
C MET A 79 -4.94 15.25 -5.17
N ASP A 80 -3.85 14.48 -5.29
CA ASP A 80 -3.00 14.39 -6.47
C ASP A 80 -3.03 12.96 -7.02
N LEU A 81 -3.38 12.81 -8.28
CA LEU A 81 -3.37 11.51 -8.95
C LEU A 81 -1.97 11.20 -9.48
N ILE A 82 -1.47 10.01 -9.14
CA ILE A 82 -0.15 9.52 -9.55
C ILE A 82 -0.28 8.24 -10.38
N ASP A 83 0.60 8.04 -11.36
CA ASP A 83 0.64 6.82 -12.19
C ASP A 83 2.10 6.38 -12.41
N GLY A 84 2.32 5.06 -12.42
CA GLY A 84 3.64 4.49 -12.64
C GLY A 84 4.62 4.73 -11.50
N GLU A 85 5.90 4.77 -11.83
CA GLU A 85 6.92 5.22 -10.90
C GLU A 85 6.80 6.73 -10.69
N TYR A 86 6.66 7.13 -9.42
CA TYR A 86 6.51 8.53 -9.02
C TYR A 86 7.44 8.83 -7.86
N GLU A 87 8.30 9.81 -8.03
CA GLU A 87 9.18 10.30 -6.97
C GLU A 87 8.36 11.10 -5.95
N ILE A 88 8.21 10.53 -4.76
CA ILE A 88 7.49 11.17 -3.63
C ILE A 88 8.42 12.16 -2.94
N THR A 89 9.61 11.71 -2.62
CA THR A 89 10.77 12.45 -2.12
C THR A 89 12.03 11.86 -2.75
N PRO A 90 13.21 12.47 -2.59
CA PRO A 90 14.46 11.85 -3.07
C PRO A 90 14.70 10.43 -2.55
N GLU A 91 14.15 10.09 -1.39
CA GLU A 91 14.32 8.78 -0.75
C GLU A 91 13.15 7.82 -1.02
N LEU A 92 11.98 8.32 -1.44
CA LEU A 92 10.76 7.55 -1.57
C LEU A 92 10.23 7.59 -3.02
N THR A 93 10.05 6.43 -3.62
CA THR A 93 9.51 6.28 -4.97
C THR A 93 8.43 5.20 -5.00
N THR A 94 7.31 5.44 -5.68
CA THR A 94 6.33 4.38 -5.92
C THR A 94 6.89 3.35 -6.88
N TYR A 95 6.57 2.09 -6.63
CA TYR A 95 6.92 0.96 -7.47
C TYR A 95 5.63 0.23 -7.88
N PRO A 96 5.22 0.29 -9.16
CA PRO A 96 3.96 -0.31 -9.61
C PRO A 96 3.93 -1.82 -9.38
N THR A 97 2.93 -2.27 -8.61
CA THR A 97 2.71 -3.68 -8.26
C THR A 97 1.24 -4.05 -8.45
N PRO A 98 0.69 -3.88 -9.68
CA PRO A 98 -0.75 -4.04 -9.93
C PRO A 98 -1.19 -5.49 -9.79
N GLY A 99 -2.49 -5.67 -9.52
CA GLY A 99 -3.15 -6.97 -9.47
C GLY A 99 -4.07 -7.13 -8.27
N HIS A 100 -3.58 -6.86 -7.05
CA HIS A 100 -4.44 -6.73 -5.88
C HIS A 100 -5.52 -5.68 -6.13
N THR A 101 -5.12 -4.51 -6.55
CA THR A 101 -5.97 -3.54 -7.25
C THR A 101 -5.32 -3.15 -8.59
N PRO A 102 -6.05 -2.55 -9.54
CA PRO A 102 -5.49 -2.13 -10.83
C PRO A 102 -4.37 -1.10 -10.72
N GLY A 103 -4.40 -0.26 -9.69
CA GLY A 103 -3.45 0.82 -9.43
C GLY A 103 -2.52 0.59 -8.26
N HIS A 104 -2.48 -0.63 -7.70
CA HIS A 104 -1.64 -0.92 -6.54
C HIS A 104 -0.18 -0.57 -6.80
N ASN A 105 0.43 0.13 -5.84
CA ASN A 105 1.84 0.47 -5.80
C ASN A 105 2.44 0.02 -4.46
N SER A 106 3.63 -0.53 -4.51
CA SER A 106 4.52 -0.59 -3.35
C SER A 106 5.35 0.70 -3.27
N ILE A 107 6.12 0.91 -2.21
CA ILE A 107 7.00 2.06 -2.09
C ILE A 107 8.43 1.57 -1.85
N ARG A 108 9.34 1.98 -2.72
CA ARG A 108 10.78 1.79 -2.52
C ARG A 108 11.32 2.93 -1.67
N VAL A 109 12.11 2.58 -0.66
CA VAL A 109 12.83 3.51 0.21
C VAL A 109 14.31 3.36 -0.07
N THR A 110 15.00 4.44 -0.36
CA THR A 110 16.45 4.45 -0.61
C THR A 110 17.09 5.59 0.16
N SER A 111 18.04 5.28 1.05
CA SER A 111 18.77 6.28 1.82
C SER A 111 20.18 5.79 2.11
N ASP A 112 21.18 6.62 1.85
CA ASP A 112 22.61 6.33 2.11
C ASP A 112 23.11 4.98 1.55
N GLY A 113 22.54 4.55 0.42
CA GLY A 113 22.87 3.27 -0.22
C GLY A 113 22.17 2.06 0.38
N GLU A 114 21.35 2.24 1.41
CA GLU A 114 20.48 1.23 1.97
C GLU A 114 19.10 1.23 1.31
N HIS A 115 18.45 0.07 1.26
CA HIS A 115 17.16 -0.11 0.61
C HIS A 115 16.15 -0.78 1.54
N ALA A 116 14.91 -0.29 1.50
CA ALA A 116 13.76 -0.94 2.09
C ALA A 116 12.56 -0.87 1.13
N PHE A 117 11.56 -1.68 1.39
CA PHE A 117 10.38 -1.80 0.55
C PHE A 117 9.11 -1.90 1.38
N ILE A 118 8.18 -0.98 1.20
CA ILE A 118 6.84 -1.05 1.77
C ILE A 118 6.00 -1.84 0.79
N LEU A 119 5.64 -3.06 1.17
CA LEU A 119 5.05 -4.06 0.28
C LEU A 119 3.64 -3.68 -0.20
N GLY A 120 2.87 -2.97 0.65
CA GLY A 120 1.43 -2.88 0.45
C GLY A 120 0.83 -4.28 0.49
N ASP A 121 -0.14 -4.52 -0.37
CA ASP A 121 -0.94 -5.75 -0.41
C ASP A 121 -0.55 -6.70 -1.55
N VAL A 122 0.72 -6.67 -1.96
CA VAL A 122 1.29 -7.72 -2.83
C VAL A 122 1.14 -9.10 -2.18
N ALA A 123 1.21 -9.15 -0.84
CA ALA A 123 0.93 -10.33 -0.04
C ALA A 123 0.30 -9.96 1.30
N HIS A 124 -0.59 -10.83 1.81
CA HIS A 124 -1.36 -10.65 3.03
C HIS A 124 -0.95 -11.59 4.16
N SER A 125 -0.03 -12.51 3.89
CA SER A 125 0.42 -13.48 4.89
C SER A 125 1.80 -14.01 4.55
N PRO A 126 2.65 -14.29 5.56
CA PRO A 126 3.93 -14.94 5.37
C PRO A 126 3.87 -16.26 4.61
N ILE A 127 2.73 -16.96 4.66
CA ILE A 127 2.53 -18.22 3.93
C ILE A 127 2.65 -18.05 2.41
N GLN A 128 2.36 -16.86 1.87
CA GLN A 128 2.47 -16.57 0.46
C GLN A 128 3.93 -16.46 -0.02
N ALA A 129 4.90 -16.31 0.88
CA ALA A 129 6.31 -16.47 0.52
C ALA A 129 6.58 -17.88 0.00
N HIS A 130 5.91 -18.87 0.57
CA HIS A 130 6.02 -20.28 0.22
C HIS A 130 5.00 -20.71 -0.84
N HIS A 131 3.75 -20.27 -0.70
CA HIS A 131 2.66 -20.53 -1.63
C HIS A 131 2.36 -19.27 -2.44
N THR A 132 3.31 -18.84 -3.26
CA THR A 132 3.27 -17.57 -3.99
C THR A 132 2.09 -17.46 -4.96
N ASP A 133 1.55 -18.61 -5.41
CA ASP A 133 0.37 -18.68 -6.28
C ASP A 133 -0.97 -18.43 -5.55
N TRP A 134 -0.98 -18.45 -4.23
CA TRP A 134 -2.23 -18.26 -3.50
C TRP A 134 -2.69 -16.81 -3.56
N CYS A 135 -3.91 -16.62 -4.05
CA CYS A 135 -4.59 -15.33 -4.12
C CYS A 135 -5.72 -15.28 -3.11
N PRO A 136 -5.83 -14.22 -2.32
CA PRO A 136 -7.03 -13.96 -1.52
C PRO A 136 -8.21 -13.60 -2.45
N GLU A 137 -9.43 -13.79 -1.95
CA GLU A 137 -10.66 -13.54 -2.72
C GLU A 137 -10.80 -12.07 -3.15
N PHE A 138 -10.17 -11.16 -2.44
CA PHE A 138 -10.21 -9.73 -2.68
C PHE A 138 -9.11 -9.20 -3.64
N ASP A 139 -8.29 -10.07 -4.24
CA ASP A 139 -7.45 -9.67 -5.38
C ASP A 139 -8.36 -9.39 -6.60
N ILE A 140 -8.42 -8.13 -7.05
CA ILE A 140 -9.31 -7.69 -8.14
C ILE A 140 -8.92 -8.34 -9.48
N ILE A 141 -7.61 -8.54 -9.71
CA ILE A 141 -7.08 -9.17 -10.93
C ILE A 141 -6.14 -10.31 -10.52
N PRO A 142 -6.67 -11.49 -10.14
CA PRO A 142 -5.87 -12.55 -9.48
C PRO A 142 -4.66 -13.03 -10.28
N ASP A 143 -4.78 -13.16 -11.61
CA ASP A 143 -3.65 -13.59 -12.45
C ASP A 143 -2.52 -12.57 -12.49
N MET A 144 -2.87 -11.28 -12.52
CA MET A 144 -1.89 -10.20 -12.44
C MET A 144 -1.28 -10.10 -11.04
N ALA A 145 -2.10 -10.22 -9.97
CA ALA A 145 -1.63 -10.24 -8.58
C ALA A 145 -0.61 -11.37 -8.35
N ARG A 146 -0.87 -12.55 -8.90
CA ARG A 146 0.04 -13.70 -8.83
C ARG A 146 1.37 -13.40 -9.54
N ALA A 147 1.31 -12.91 -10.78
CA ALA A 147 2.51 -12.57 -11.55
C ALA A 147 3.34 -11.48 -10.86
N THR A 148 2.69 -10.43 -10.37
CA THR A 148 3.31 -9.34 -9.60
C THR A 148 3.97 -9.89 -8.33
N ARG A 149 3.28 -10.73 -7.58
CA ARG A 149 3.79 -11.31 -6.32
C ARG A 149 5.05 -12.13 -6.56
N HIS A 150 5.07 -12.98 -7.59
CA HIS A 150 6.28 -13.72 -7.98
C HIS A 150 7.43 -12.77 -8.28
N SER A 151 7.23 -11.82 -9.17
CA SER A 151 8.27 -10.88 -9.59
C SER A 151 8.83 -10.06 -8.43
N VAL A 152 7.95 -9.52 -7.59
CA VAL A 152 8.34 -8.68 -6.44
C VAL A 152 9.10 -9.51 -5.40
N MET A 153 8.60 -10.70 -5.05
CA MET A 153 9.27 -11.54 -4.06
C MET A 153 10.60 -12.08 -4.55
N ASP A 154 10.73 -12.39 -5.85
CA ASP A 154 12.01 -12.81 -6.44
C ASP A 154 13.04 -11.68 -6.39
N MET A 155 12.63 -10.45 -6.71
CA MET A 155 13.47 -9.26 -6.60
C MET A 155 13.93 -9.02 -5.15
N LEU A 156 12.98 -8.96 -4.22
CA LEU A 156 13.26 -8.66 -2.81
C LEU A 156 14.15 -9.73 -2.14
N GLU A 157 13.97 -11.01 -2.51
CA GLU A 157 14.83 -12.10 -2.07
C GLU A 157 16.25 -11.96 -2.63
N ALA A 158 16.39 -11.69 -3.93
CA ALA A 158 17.68 -11.56 -4.60
C ALA A 158 18.49 -10.38 -4.07
N GLU A 159 17.82 -9.26 -3.77
CA GLU A 159 18.44 -8.05 -3.23
C GLU A 159 18.66 -8.13 -1.71
N GLY A 160 18.01 -9.05 -1.01
CA GLY A 160 18.02 -9.11 0.46
C GLY A 160 17.40 -7.88 1.12
N THR A 161 16.46 -7.24 0.43
CA THR A 161 15.85 -5.97 0.84
C THR A 161 15.02 -6.12 2.12
N LEU A 162 15.13 -5.14 3.03
CA LEU A 162 14.22 -5.02 4.19
C LEU A 162 12.81 -4.69 3.71
N VAL A 163 11.81 -5.43 4.20
CA VAL A 163 10.41 -5.29 3.81
C VAL A 163 9.57 -4.89 5.00
N SER A 164 8.66 -3.92 4.79
CA SER A 164 7.52 -3.64 5.66
C SER A 164 6.26 -4.21 5.02
N ALA A 165 5.55 -5.09 5.70
CA ALA A 165 4.35 -5.79 5.23
C ALA A 165 3.22 -5.63 6.25
N GLY A 166 2.20 -4.83 5.91
CA GLY A 166 1.15 -4.39 6.83
C GLY A 166 0.27 -5.51 7.38
N HIS A 167 0.05 -6.57 6.62
CA HIS A 167 -0.77 -7.73 7.02
C HIS A 167 0.03 -8.89 7.62
N PHE A 168 1.34 -8.73 7.77
CA PHE A 168 2.16 -9.77 8.37
C PHE A 168 2.18 -9.63 9.90
N PRO A 169 2.52 -10.70 10.63
CA PRO A 169 2.60 -10.66 12.10
C PRO A 169 3.52 -9.53 12.58
N ASP A 170 3.13 -8.90 13.69
CA ASP A 170 3.90 -7.85 14.35
C ASP A 170 5.37 -8.26 14.60
N PRO A 171 6.35 -7.40 14.29
CA PRO A 171 6.21 -5.99 13.90
C PRO A 171 6.00 -5.73 12.39
N GLY A 172 5.78 -6.75 11.56
CA GLY A 172 5.57 -6.62 10.14
C GLY A 172 6.83 -6.26 9.32
N PHE A 173 8.00 -6.29 9.94
CA PHE A 173 9.29 -6.08 9.28
C PHE A 173 10.05 -7.40 9.13
N GLY A 174 10.72 -7.58 7.99
CA GLY A 174 11.48 -8.80 7.73
C GLY A 174 12.09 -8.83 6.34
N ARG A 175 12.47 -10.03 5.90
CA ARG A 175 13.02 -10.28 4.57
C ARG A 175 12.45 -11.57 3.98
N PHE A 176 12.36 -11.62 2.65
CA PHE A 176 12.17 -12.89 1.97
C PHE A 176 13.53 -13.56 1.81
N VAL A 177 13.63 -14.80 2.28
CA VAL A 177 14.89 -15.54 2.28
C VAL A 177 14.71 -16.92 1.66
N ARG A 178 15.75 -17.43 0.98
CA ARG A 178 15.77 -18.77 0.40
C ARG A 178 16.24 -19.78 1.44
N GLY A 179 15.38 -20.78 1.72
CA GLY A 179 15.80 -22.00 2.41
C GLY A 179 16.20 -23.08 1.41
N GLU A 180 16.35 -24.32 1.87
CA GLU A 180 16.82 -25.44 1.02
C GLU A 180 15.86 -25.74 -0.15
N GLU A 181 14.55 -25.68 0.09
CA GLU A 181 13.52 -26.05 -0.91
C GLU A 181 12.61 -24.90 -1.32
N ARG A 182 12.52 -23.82 -0.50
CA ARG A 182 11.49 -22.80 -0.68
C ARG A 182 11.88 -21.43 -0.10
N ARG A 183 11.12 -20.40 -0.47
CA ARG A 183 11.20 -19.07 0.11
C ARG A 183 10.46 -19.05 1.45
N TYR A 184 10.99 -18.28 2.39
CA TYR A 184 10.38 -18.01 3.70
C TYR A 184 10.33 -16.51 3.96
N TRP A 185 9.44 -16.11 4.84
CA TRP A 185 9.50 -14.83 5.52
C TRP A 185 10.31 -14.96 6.79
N GLN A 186 11.32 -14.14 6.93
CA GLN A 186 12.12 -14.00 8.13
C GLN A 186 11.81 -12.65 8.78
N GLY A 187 10.97 -12.65 9.82
CA GLY A 187 10.70 -11.45 10.64
C GLY A 187 11.92 -11.04 11.46
N ILE A 188 12.00 -9.76 11.80
CA ILE A 188 13.05 -9.16 12.63
C ILE A 188 12.44 -8.50 13.86
#